data_b2735969c3e892d1286bab8579046d6b
#
_entry.id   b2735969c3e892d1286bab8579046d6b
#
_cell.length_a   1.000
_cell.length_b   1.000
_cell.length_c   1.000
_cell.angle_alpha   90.00
_cell.angle_beta   90.00
_cell.angle_gamma   90.00
#
_symmetry.space_group_name_H-M   'P 1'
#
loop_
_entity.id
_entity.type
_entity.pdbx_description
1 polymer ?
#
loop_
_entity_poly.entity_id
_entity_poly.type
_entity_poly.pdbx_seq_one_letter_code
_entity_poly.pdbx_strand_id
1 'polypeptide(L)'
;MKTARAIEPNAGTRREYAKRVNRLVNQFLDLMTDEILLHVADAGDLVAQDWSLSKPTRKADREKLRRIRARVLAAWKRDPAAFAADIDDYVSRNIVRWTGYLDRSAEKLAQWVARSIAADVTNAQKQAYLSAGISPEVFKDKWTIPVVRQHISPTAARLIPSIVEESVGNIERLALSKASRLQQVITEGLAQGHTVSKVKQTLRSFGGFDESTATSWAIDQTCRITQSILRANDAELGVTKGVWIHVPGQYTSRET
;
A
#
# COMPACT_ATOMS: atom_id res chain seq x y z
N MET A 1 25.62 33.69 7.22
CA MET A 1 24.30 33.14 6.86
C MET A 1 24.16 31.79 7.54
N LYS A 2 23.22 31.61 8.45
CA LYS A 2 22.97 30.28 9.07
C LYS A 2 22.09 29.48 8.13
N THR A 3 22.55 28.32 7.71
CA THR A 3 21.81 27.43 6.81
C THR A 3 20.96 26.45 7.63
N ALA A 4 19.68 26.33 7.28
CA ALA A 4 18.84 25.32 7.86
C ALA A 4 19.22 23.93 7.27
N ARG A 5 19.27 22.92 8.13
CA ARG A 5 19.55 21.55 7.70
C ARG A 5 18.38 21.04 6.87
N ALA A 6 18.67 20.25 5.83
CA ALA A 6 17.62 19.58 5.07
C ALA A 6 16.75 18.72 6.01
N ILE A 7 15.43 18.87 5.88
CA ILE A 7 14.47 18.12 6.67
C ILE A 7 14.08 16.88 5.90
N GLU A 8 14.46 15.74 6.44
CA GLU A 8 14.11 14.43 5.90
C GLU A 8 12.92 13.83 6.66
N PRO A 9 12.13 12.97 5.99
CA PRO A 9 11.10 12.18 6.68
C PRO A 9 11.70 11.36 7.82
N ASN A 10 11.01 11.30 8.95
CA ASN A 10 11.42 10.49 10.09
C ASN A 10 11.58 9.01 9.66
N ALA A 11 12.77 8.44 9.92
CA ALA A 11 13.10 7.08 9.53
C ALA A 11 12.18 6.03 10.20
N GLY A 12 11.72 6.29 11.44
CA GLY A 12 10.76 5.45 12.14
C GLY A 12 9.39 5.46 11.47
N THR A 13 8.84 6.64 11.19
CA THR A 13 7.57 6.82 10.47
C THR A 13 7.62 6.14 9.11
N ARG A 14 8.71 6.31 8.37
CA ARG A 14 8.94 5.71 7.06
C ARG A 14 8.94 4.18 7.09
N ARG A 15 9.68 3.58 8.04
CA ARG A 15 9.72 2.11 8.21
C ARG A 15 8.37 1.54 8.60
N GLU A 16 7.69 2.19 9.52
CA GLU A 16 6.36 1.73 9.97
C GLU A 16 5.33 1.86 8.84
N TYR A 17 5.40 2.91 8.03
CA TYR A 17 4.55 3.06 6.87
C TYR A 17 4.79 1.94 5.85
N ALA A 18 6.04 1.66 5.49
CA ALA A 18 6.41 0.55 4.60
C ALA A 18 5.85 -0.78 5.10
N LYS A 19 6.01 -1.09 6.39
CA LYS A 19 5.52 -2.31 7.01
C LYS A 19 3.99 -2.44 6.95
N ARG A 20 3.28 -1.34 7.20
CA ARG A 20 1.80 -1.33 7.16
C ARG A 20 1.27 -1.43 5.74
N VAL A 21 1.86 -0.74 4.78
CA VAL A 21 1.50 -0.86 3.35
C VAL A 21 1.75 -2.28 2.86
N ASN A 22 2.92 -2.86 3.17
CA ASN A 22 3.22 -4.24 2.82
C ASN A 22 2.16 -5.21 3.36
N ARG A 23 1.82 -5.08 4.63
CA ARG A 23 0.78 -5.93 5.25
C ARG A 23 -0.57 -5.73 4.58
N LEU A 24 -0.99 -4.51 4.33
CA LEU A 24 -2.28 -4.19 3.72
C LEU A 24 -2.40 -4.75 2.31
N VAL A 25 -1.39 -4.53 1.47
CA VAL A 25 -1.38 -5.04 0.09
C VAL A 25 -1.36 -6.57 0.07
N ASN A 26 -0.55 -7.22 0.92
CA ASN A 26 -0.52 -8.68 0.98
C ASN A 26 -1.84 -9.26 1.49
N GLN A 27 -2.49 -8.66 2.48
CA GLN A 27 -3.82 -9.08 2.93
C GLN A 27 -4.87 -8.97 1.82
N PHE A 28 -4.82 -7.92 1.01
CA PHE A 28 -5.68 -7.77 -0.15
C PHE A 28 -5.42 -8.85 -1.21
N LEU A 29 -4.15 -9.14 -1.52
CA LEU A 29 -3.77 -10.19 -2.46
C LEU A 29 -4.14 -11.60 -1.98
N ASP A 30 -3.99 -11.86 -0.68
CA ASP A 30 -4.41 -13.12 -0.05
C ASP A 30 -5.92 -13.32 -0.17
N LEU A 31 -6.70 -12.27 0.14
CA LEU A 31 -8.17 -12.29 -0.01
C LEU A 31 -8.58 -12.62 -1.46
N MET A 32 -8.02 -11.91 -2.43
CA MET A 32 -8.28 -12.17 -3.86
C MET A 32 -7.91 -13.59 -4.25
N THR A 33 -6.73 -14.04 -3.84
CA THR A 33 -6.24 -15.39 -4.14
C THR A 33 -7.19 -16.45 -3.61
N ASP A 34 -7.59 -16.34 -2.36
CA ASP A 34 -8.45 -17.33 -1.73
C ASP A 34 -9.84 -17.35 -2.37
N GLU A 35 -10.42 -16.21 -2.71
CA GLU A 35 -11.72 -16.14 -3.36
C GLU A 35 -11.68 -16.63 -4.82
N ILE A 36 -10.64 -16.29 -5.61
CA ILE A 36 -10.49 -16.83 -6.97
C ILE A 36 -10.33 -18.35 -6.93
N LEU A 37 -9.52 -18.88 -6.00
CA LEU A 37 -9.32 -20.32 -5.87
C LEU A 37 -10.58 -21.05 -5.37
N LEU A 38 -11.42 -20.39 -4.57
CA LEU A 38 -12.75 -20.88 -4.19
C LEU A 38 -13.67 -20.93 -5.41
N HIS A 39 -13.77 -19.85 -6.17
CA HIS A 39 -14.57 -19.82 -7.41
C HIS A 39 -14.17 -20.94 -8.37
N VAL A 40 -12.86 -21.13 -8.58
CA VAL A 40 -12.34 -22.25 -9.39
C VAL A 40 -12.74 -23.62 -8.82
N ALA A 41 -12.82 -23.75 -7.50
CA ALA A 41 -13.26 -24.99 -6.87
C ALA A 41 -14.78 -25.21 -7.01
N ASP A 42 -15.58 -24.15 -6.97
CA ASP A 42 -17.04 -24.18 -7.06
C ASP A 42 -17.57 -24.38 -8.48
N ALA A 43 -16.84 -23.87 -9.49
CA ALA A 43 -17.16 -24.09 -10.92
C ALA A 43 -17.23 -25.58 -11.32
N GLY A 44 -16.86 -26.48 -10.43
CA GLY A 44 -16.95 -27.92 -10.55
C GLY A 44 -18.23 -28.57 -9.99
N ASP A 45 -19.38 -27.89 -9.92
CA ASP A 45 -20.68 -28.43 -9.41
C ASP A 45 -20.69 -28.85 -7.92
N LEU A 46 -20.03 -28.12 -7.05
CA LEU A 46 -20.03 -28.41 -5.63
C LEU A 46 -20.38 -27.18 -4.80
N VAL A 47 -21.65 -27.06 -4.49
CA VAL A 47 -22.15 -26.24 -3.40
C VAL A 47 -21.52 -26.77 -2.11
N ALA A 48 -20.41 -26.19 -1.70
CA ALA A 48 -19.84 -26.41 -0.38
C ALA A 48 -20.50 -25.45 0.60
N GLN A 49 -21.63 -25.83 1.17
CA GLN A 49 -22.34 -25.08 2.20
C GLN A 49 -21.56 -24.92 3.52
N ASP A 50 -20.34 -25.47 3.64
CA ASP A 50 -19.58 -25.49 4.89
C ASP A 50 -18.04 -25.37 4.67
N TRP A 51 -17.61 -24.34 3.92
CA TRP A 51 -16.19 -24.09 3.82
C TRP A 51 -15.73 -23.08 4.86
N SER A 52 -15.45 -23.56 6.06
CA SER A 52 -14.51 -22.85 6.91
C SER A 52 -13.11 -23.02 6.29
N LEU A 53 -12.37 -21.92 6.16
CA LEU A 53 -10.98 -21.86 5.69
C LEU A 53 -9.99 -22.65 6.58
N SER A 54 -10.49 -23.45 7.50
CA SER A 54 -9.73 -24.33 8.37
C SER A 54 -9.26 -25.59 7.58
N LYS A 55 -8.01 -25.96 7.77
CA LYS A 55 -7.40 -27.15 7.19
C LYS A 55 -8.32 -28.36 7.36
N PRO A 56 -8.67 -29.10 6.27
CA PRO A 56 -9.56 -30.25 6.37
C PRO A 56 -8.92 -31.30 7.29
N THR A 57 -9.52 -31.51 8.43
CA THR A 57 -9.02 -32.44 9.45
C THR A 57 -9.51 -33.85 9.21
N ARG A 58 -10.62 -34.02 8.47
CA ARG A 58 -11.25 -35.32 8.22
C ARG A 58 -10.79 -35.95 6.91
N LYS A 59 -10.63 -37.27 6.91
CA LYS A 59 -10.26 -38.06 5.72
C LYS A 59 -11.24 -37.89 4.56
N ALA A 60 -12.54 -37.82 4.86
CA ALA A 60 -13.63 -37.59 3.91
C ALA A 60 -13.49 -36.24 3.17
N ASP A 61 -13.11 -35.17 3.88
CA ASP A 61 -12.95 -33.85 3.31
C ASP A 61 -11.76 -33.79 2.35
N ARG A 62 -10.68 -34.53 2.67
CA ARG A 62 -9.50 -34.67 1.78
C ARG A 62 -9.84 -35.41 0.50
N GLU A 63 -10.66 -36.45 0.58
CA GLU A 63 -11.12 -37.25 -0.57
C GLU A 63 -12.04 -36.39 -1.47
N LYS A 64 -12.97 -35.66 -0.87
CA LYS A 64 -13.85 -34.71 -1.56
C LYS A 64 -13.04 -33.65 -2.30
N LEU A 65 -12.06 -33.00 -1.64
CA LEU A 65 -11.13 -32.06 -2.26
C LEU A 65 -10.33 -32.67 -3.43
N ARG A 66 -9.92 -33.92 -3.30
CA ARG A 66 -9.21 -34.63 -4.38
C ARG A 66 -10.09 -34.82 -5.61
N ARG A 67 -11.36 -35.15 -5.44
CA ARG A 67 -12.33 -35.31 -6.55
C ARG A 67 -12.65 -33.96 -7.21
N ILE A 68 -12.80 -32.87 -6.43
CA ILE A 68 -12.99 -31.52 -6.93
C ILE A 68 -11.80 -31.13 -7.80
N ARG A 69 -10.57 -31.29 -7.29
CA ARG A 69 -9.34 -31.00 -8.04
C ARG A 69 -9.27 -31.75 -9.37
N ALA A 70 -9.64 -33.03 -9.39
CA ALA A 70 -9.63 -33.82 -10.60
C ALA A 70 -10.66 -33.32 -11.65
N ARG A 71 -11.83 -32.89 -11.22
CA ARG A 71 -12.88 -32.31 -12.11
C ARG A 71 -12.47 -30.96 -12.68
N VAL A 72 -11.98 -30.06 -11.84
CA VAL A 72 -11.47 -28.74 -12.26
C VAL A 72 -10.36 -28.89 -13.29
N LEU A 73 -9.39 -29.77 -13.03
CA LEU A 73 -8.31 -30.05 -13.96
C LEU A 73 -8.82 -30.68 -15.29
N ALA A 74 -9.86 -31.49 -15.22
CA ALA A 74 -10.46 -32.10 -16.41
C ALA A 74 -11.24 -31.08 -17.25
N ALA A 75 -12.01 -30.18 -16.62
CA ALA A 75 -12.71 -29.07 -17.30
C ALA A 75 -11.69 -28.12 -17.95
N TRP A 76 -10.70 -27.74 -17.23
CA TRP A 76 -9.60 -26.91 -17.73
C TRP A 76 -8.89 -27.50 -18.97
N LYS A 77 -8.53 -28.78 -18.90
CA LYS A 77 -7.86 -29.47 -20.03
C LYS A 77 -8.72 -29.53 -21.29
N ARG A 78 -10.06 -29.44 -21.15
CA ARG A 78 -10.99 -29.41 -22.29
C ARG A 78 -11.01 -28.05 -22.99
N ASP A 79 -11.06 -26.97 -22.23
CA ASP A 79 -11.12 -25.62 -22.78
C ASP A 79 -10.42 -24.61 -21.84
N PRO A 80 -9.10 -24.44 -21.99
CA PRO A 80 -8.34 -23.48 -21.17
C PRO A 80 -8.76 -22.04 -21.40
N ALA A 81 -9.23 -21.69 -22.60
CA ALA A 81 -9.61 -20.33 -22.93
C ALA A 81 -10.94 -19.93 -22.26
N ALA A 82 -11.93 -20.81 -22.29
CA ALA A 82 -13.20 -20.59 -21.61
C ALA A 82 -13.00 -20.45 -20.08
N PHE A 83 -12.10 -21.22 -19.52
CA PHE A 83 -11.81 -21.15 -18.11
C PHE A 83 -11.05 -19.85 -17.72
N ALA A 84 -10.10 -19.42 -18.52
CA ALA A 84 -9.43 -18.13 -18.32
C ALA A 84 -10.44 -16.97 -18.37
N ALA A 85 -11.37 -17.01 -19.35
CA ALA A 85 -12.45 -16.03 -19.47
C ALA A 85 -13.39 -16.03 -18.24
N ASP A 86 -13.69 -17.19 -17.67
CA ASP A 86 -14.50 -17.30 -16.45
C ASP A 86 -13.81 -16.65 -15.23
N ILE A 87 -12.50 -16.88 -15.06
CA ILE A 87 -11.72 -16.21 -14.02
C ILE A 87 -11.71 -14.69 -14.23
N ASP A 88 -11.50 -14.23 -15.47
CA ASP A 88 -11.49 -12.80 -15.81
C ASP A 88 -12.82 -12.14 -15.49
N ASP A 89 -13.93 -12.78 -15.83
CA ASP A 89 -15.27 -12.32 -15.53
C ASP A 89 -15.56 -12.32 -14.02
N TYR A 90 -15.12 -13.36 -13.30
CA TYR A 90 -15.23 -13.41 -11.84
C TYR A 90 -14.45 -12.28 -11.17
N VAL A 91 -13.20 -12.04 -11.58
CA VAL A 91 -12.36 -10.95 -11.06
C VAL A 91 -13.03 -9.61 -11.36
N SER A 92 -13.47 -9.38 -12.60
CA SER A 92 -14.12 -8.13 -13.02
C SER A 92 -15.37 -7.81 -12.20
N ARG A 93 -16.19 -8.81 -11.89
CA ARG A 93 -17.40 -8.64 -11.05
C ARG A 93 -17.08 -8.35 -9.58
N ASN A 94 -15.96 -8.84 -9.06
CA ASN A 94 -15.63 -8.73 -7.65
C ASN A 94 -14.62 -7.64 -7.34
N ILE A 95 -13.94 -7.06 -8.33
CA ILE A 95 -12.86 -6.08 -8.12
C ILE A 95 -13.34 -4.87 -7.32
N VAL A 96 -14.54 -4.36 -7.58
CA VAL A 96 -15.12 -3.21 -6.86
C VAL A 96 -15.34 -3.54 -5.38
N ARG A 97 -15.78 -4.76 -5.07
CA ARG A 97 -15.95 -5.22 -3.68
C ARG A 97 -14.61 -5.31 -2.96
N TRP A 98 -13.62 -5.89 -3.61
CA TRP A 98 -12.28 -6.04 -3.02
C TRP A 98 -11.59 -4.70 -2.81
N THR A 99 -11.67 -3.78 -3.76
CA THR A 99 -11.15 -2.41 -3.59
C THR A 99 -11.85 -1.68 -2.46
N GLY A 100 -13.15 -1.83 -2.28
CA GLY A 100 -13.87 -1.24 -1.15
C GLY A 100 -13.40 -1.74 0.24
N TYR A 101 -12.80 -2.93 0.35
CA TYR A 101 -12.10 -3.35 1.58
C TYR A 101 -10.74 -2.68 1.73
N LEU A 102 -10.01 -2.55 0.61
CA LEU A 102 -8.71 -1.90 0.58
C LEU A 102 -8.83 -0.42 0.96
N ASP A 103 -9.79 0.31 0.39
CA ASP A 103 -9.99 1.75 0.56
C ASP A 103 -10.12 2.16 2.01
N ARG A 104 -11.00 1.49 2.76
CA ARG A 104 -11.22 1.79 4.19
C ARG A 104 -9.97 1.62 5.04
N SER A 105 -9.13 0.66 4.70
CA SER A 105 -7.88 0.40 5.41
C SER A 105 -6.76 1.33 4.92
N ALA A 106 -6.73 1.63 3.63
CA ALA A 106 -5.82 2.58 3.02
C ALA A 106 -6.06 3.99 3.54
N GLU A 107 -7.33 4.42 3.69
CA GLU A 107 -7.68 5.72 4.25
C GLU A 107 -7.16 5.90 5.68
N LYS A 108 -7.38 4.92 6.57
CA LYS A 108 -6.86 4.97 7.95
C LYS A 108 -5.34 5.05 7.97
N LEU A 109 -4.67 4.31 7.09
CA LEU A 109 -3.22 4.31 6.97
C LEU A 109 -2.71 5.64 6.42
N ALA A 110 -3.35 6.18 5.38
CA ALA A 110 -3.03 7.46 4.79
C ALA A 110 -3.24 8.63 5.78
N GLN A 111 -4.32 8.62 6.55
CA GLN A 111 -4.56 9.61 7.61
C GLN A 111 -3.48 9.55 8.69
N TRP A 112 -3.08 8.35 9.10
CA TRP A 112 -2.03 8.18 10.09
C TRP A 112 -0.70 8.71 9.59
N VAL A 113 -0.25 8.34 8.38
CA VAL A 113 1.05 8.78 7.84
C VAL A 113 1.07 10.27 7.56
N ALA A 114 0.00 10.83 6.97
CA ALA A 114 -0.08 12.26 6.69
C ALA A 114 0.05 13.10 7.97
N ARG A 115 -0.66 12.72 9.04
CA ARG A 115 -0.58 13.40 10.35
C ARG A 115 0.78 13.25 11.01
N SER A 116 1.34 12.04 10.97
CA SER A 116 2.66 11.77 11.57
C SER A 116 3.74 12.60 10.88
N ILE A 117 3.77 12.62 9.55
CA ILE A 117 4.74 13.41 8.79
C ILE A 117 4.49 14.91 9.00
N ALA A 118 3.24 15.37 9.02
CA ALA A 118 2.93 16.77 9.26
C ALA A 118 3.45 17.25 10.62
N ALA A 119 3.31 16.45 11.66
CA ALA A 119 3.82 16.75 12.99
C ALA A 119 5.36 16.74 13.02
N ASP A 120 5.99 15.70 12.46
CA ASP A 120 7.43 15.55 12.40
C ASP A 120 8.08 16.72 11.64
N VAL A 121 7.56 17.05 10.47
CA VAL A 121 8.05 18.13 9.59
C VAL A 121 7.87 19.50 10.25
N THR A 122 6.69 19.77 10.79
CA THR A 122 6.42 21.06 11.46
C THR A 122 7.37 21.28 12.64
N ASN A 123 7.60 20.25 13.47
CA ASN A 123 8.52 20.34 14.57
C ASN A 123 9.96 20.51 14.11
N ALA A 124 10.42 19.74 13.13
CA ALA A 124 11.77 19.82 12.59
C ALA A 124 12.02 21.20 11.95
N GLN A 125 11.06 21.72 11.20
CA GLN A 125 11.16 23.02 10.56
C GLN A 125 11.17 24.16 11.58
N LYS A 126 10.32 24.08 12.62
CA LYS A 126 10.35 25.02 13.73
C LYS A 126 11.73 25.06 14.40
N GLN A 127 12.31 23.90 14.70
CA GLN A 127 13.64 23.82 15.29
C GLN A 127 14.73 24.37 14.36
N ALA A 128 14.65 24.09 13.07
CA ALA A 128 15.57 24.62 12.08
C ALA A 128 15.53 26.14 12.01
N TYR A 129 14.35 26.73 12.03
CA TYR A 129 14.17 28.19 12.00
C TYR A 129 14.64 28.86 13.32
N LEU A 130 14.32 28.26 14.47
CA LEU A 130 14.83 28.75 15.77
C LEU A 130 16.36 28.72 15.80
N SER A 131 16.96 27.66 15.29
CA SER A 131 18.43 27.55 15.18
C SER A 131 19.04 28.58 14.22
N ALA A 132 18.29 28.99 13.21
CA ALA A 132 18.67 30.06 12.28
C ALA A 132 18.48 31.48 12.87
N GLY A 133 17.92 31.60 14.08
CA GLY A 133 17.74 32.86 14.80
C GLY A 133 16.37 33.54 14.56
N ILE A 134 15.39 32.78 14.03
CA ILE A 134 14.01 33.30 13.92
C ILE A 134 13.37 33.27 15.31
N SER A 135 12.69 34.38 15.68
CA SER A 135 12.07 34.50 16.99
C SER A 135 10.98 33.46 17.24
N PRO A 136 10.92 32.86 18.45
CA PRO A 136 9.85 31.95 18.85
C PRO A 136 8.45 32.55 18.71
N GLU A 137 8.30 33.85 18.82
CA GLU A 137 7.01 34.57 18.72
C GLU A 137 6.33 34.37 17.34
N VAL A 138 7.12 34.17 16.27
CA VAL A 138 6.62 33.93 14.92
C VAL A 138 5.78 32.66 14.86
N PHE A 139 6.03 31.71 15.76
CA PHE A 139 5.35 30.38 15.76
C PHE A 139 4.23 30.28 16.79
N LYS A 140 4.15 31.24 17.74
CA LYS A 140 3.33 31.12 18.97
C LYS A 140 1.86 30.93 18.69
N ASP A 141 1.32 31.59 17.66
CA ASP A 141 -0.09 31.54 17.31
C ASP A 141 -0.37 30.81 15.98
N LYS A 142 0.66 30.46 15.22
CA LYS A 142 0.51 29.93 13.86
C LYS A 142 0.60 28.41 13.78
N TRP A 143 1.35 27.76 14.68
CA TRP A 143 1.69 26.35 14.55
C TRP A 143 1.23 25.46 15.71
N THR A 144 0.10 25.82 16.31
CA THR A 144 -0.50 25.01 17.37
C THR A 144 -1.99 24.85 17.11
N ILE A 145 -2.44 23.62 16.84
CA ILE A 145 -3.86 23.29 16.80
C ILE A 145 -4.23 22.68 18.16
N PRO A 146 -5.06 23.34 18.99
CA PRO A 146 -5.37 22.93 20.36
C PRO A 146 -6.05 21.57 20.48
N VAL A 147 -6.80 21.15 19.43
CA VAL A 147 -7.70 19.98 19.46
C VAL A 147 -6.95 18.66 19.27
N VAL A 148 -5.79 18.69 18.64
CA VAL A 148 -4.94 17.51 18.47
C VAL A 148 -3.63 17.83 19.16
N ARG A 149 -3.26 17.13 20.19
CA ARG A 149 -1.98 17.31 20.93
C ARG A 149 -0.71 17.19 20.05
N GLN A 150 -0.85 17.42 18.75
CA GLN A 150 0.19 17.42 17.74
C GLN A 150 0.39 18.84 17.25
N HIS A 151 1.63 19.30 17.26
CA HIS A 151 2.02 20.60 16.70
C HIS A 151 2.05 20.48 15.17
N ILE A 152 0.95 20.81 14.53
CA ILE A 152 0.81 20.85 13.06
C ILE A 152 0.44 22.28 12.68
N SER A 153 1.06 22.81 11.62
CA SER A 153 0.68 24.13 11.12
C SER A 153 -0.75 24.14 10.55
N PRO A 154 -1.49 25.24 10.64
CA PRO A 154 -2.84 25.32 10.05
C PRO A 154 -2.85 25.04 8.55
N THR A 155 -1.81 25.44 7.83
CA THR A 155 -1.68 25.19 6.38
C THR A 155 -1.39 23.73 6.09
N ALA A 156 -0.50 23.09 6.86
CA ALA A 156 -0.29 21.64 6.75
C ALA A 156 -1.57 20.86 7.07
N ALA A 157 -2.34 21.29 8.09
CA ALA A 157 -3.61 20.66 8.44
C ALA A 157 -4.64 20.72 7.29
N ARG A 158 -4.68 21.81 6.54
CA ARG A 158 -5.56 21.96 5.35
C ARG A 158 -5.15 21.06 4.18
N LEU A 159 -3.88 20.67 4.10
CA LEU A 159 -3.38 19.76 3.06
C LEU A 159 -3.63 18.28 3.39
N ILE A 160 -3.85 17.92 4.65
CA ILE A 160 -4.04 16.51 5.04
C ILE A 160 -5.12 15.80 4.20
N PRO A 161 -6.31 16.36 3.93
CA PRO A 161 -7.31 15.68 3.11
C PRO A 161 -6.82 15.33 1.71
N SER A 162 -6.18 16.24 0.99
CA SER A 162 -5.64 15.97 -0.35
C SER A 162 -4.48 14.98 -0.33
N ILE A 163 -3.62 15.04 0.68
CA ILE A 163 -2.55 14.06 0.88
C ILE A 163 -3.13 12.66 1.13
N VAL A 164 -4.20 12.57 1.90
CA VAL A 164 -4.89 11.31 2.19
C VAL A 164 -5.48 10.74 0.91
N GLU A 165 -6.21 11.54 0.13
CA GLU A 165 -6.81 11.13 -1.14
C GLU A 165 -5.75 10.63 -2.13
N GLU A 166 -4.66 11.38 -2.31
CA GLU A 166 -3.54 10.96 -3.16
C GLU A 166 -2.90 9.66 -2.67
N SER A 167 -2.70 9.52 -1.36
CA SER A 167 -2.08 8.34 -0.76
C SER A 167 -2.95 7.10 -0.90
N VAL A 168 -4.27 7.23 -0.74
CA VAL A 168 -5.25 6.15 -0.99
C VAL A 168 -5.16 5.69 -2.43
N GLY A 169 -5.29 6.61 -3.40
CA GLY A 169 -5.19 6.28 -4.82
C GLY A 169 -3.85 5.66 -5.22
N ASN A 170 -2.77 6.02 -4.55
CA ASN A 170 -1.46 5.39 -4.77
C ASN A 170 -1.40 3.96 -4.24
N ILE A 171 -1.98 3.69 -3.06
CA ILE A 171 -2.07 2.34 -2.48
C ILE A 171 -2.96 1.44 -3.36
N GLU A 172 -4.10 1.96 -3.82
CA GLU A 172 -5.02 1.25 -4.73
C GLU A 172 -4.32 0.86 -6.03
N ARG A 173 -3.68 1.82 -6.70
CA ARG A 173 -2.93 1.55 -7.95
C ARG A 173 -1.86 0.49 -7.76
N LEU A 174 -1.15 0.54 -6.65
CA LEU A 174 -0.16 -0.46 -6.30
C LEU A 174 -0.79 -1.85 -6.13
N ALA A 175 -1.88 -1.94 -5.35
CA ALA A 175 -2.58 -3.19 -5.09
C ALA A 175 -3.18 -3.78 -6.37
N LEU A 176 -3.83 -2.96 -7.21
CA LEU A 176 -4.42 -3.39 -8.47
C LEU A 176 -3.37 -3.85 -9.49
N SER A 177 -2.23 -3.17 -9.56
CA SER A 177 -1.10 -3.61 -10.41
C SER A 177 -0.58 -4.99 -10.00
N LYS A 178 -0.52 -5.27 -8.69
CA LYS A 178 -0.12 -6.59 -8.17
C LYS A 178 -1.22 -7.63 -8.36
N ALA A 179 -2.49 -7.24 -8.22
CA ALA A 179 -3.64 -8.10 -8.44
C ALA A 179 -3.70 -8.65 -9.87
N SER A 180 -3.48 -7.80 -10.89
CA SER A 180 -3.44 -8.23 -12.29
C SER A 180 -2.36 -9.28 -12.54
N ARG A 181 -1.18 -9.10 -11.95
CA ARG A 181 -0.09 -10.07 -12.05
C ARG A 181 -0.41 -11.36 -11.31
N LEU A 182 -1.04 -11.27 -10.15
CA LEU A 182 -1.49 -12.42 -9.38
C LEU A 182 -2.52 -13.25 -10.17
N GLN A 183 -3.50 -12.61 -10.78
CA GLN A 183 -4.50 -13.24 -11.64
C GLN A 183 -3.81 -13.99 -12.79
N GLN A 184 -2.86 -13.37 -13.49
CA GLN A 184 -2.10 -14.00 -14.56
C GLN A 184 -1.38 -15.27 -14.07
N VAL A 185 -0.68 -15.21 -12.93
CA VAL A 185 0.04 -16.36 -12.34
C VAL A 185 -0.92 -17.50 -11.97
N ILE A 186 -2.11 -17.16 -11.42
CA ILE A 186 -3.14 -18.17 -11.14
C ILE A 186 -3.60 -18.82 -12.43
N THR A 187 -3.96 -18.02 -13.42
CA THR A 187 -4.46 -18.48 -14.71
C THR A 187 -3.44 -19.37 -15.43
N GLU A 188 -2.18 -18.95 -15.53
CA GLU A 188 -1.08 -19.70 -16.13
C GLU A 188 -0.76 -21.00 -15.36
N GLY A 189 -0.68 -20.91 -14.03
CA GLY A 189 -0.37 -22.07 -13.18
C GLY A 189 -1.44 -23.15 -13.28
N LEU A 190 -2.69 -22.75 -13.29
CA LEU A 190 -3.81 -23.65 -13.51
C LEU A 190 -3.78 -24.21 -14.96
N ALA A 191 -3.47 -23.43 -15.98
CA ALA A 191 -3.33 -23.87 -17.37
C ALA A 191 -2.25 -24.96 -17.54
N GLN A 192 -1.19 -24.87 -16.78
CA GLN A 192 -0.11 -25.86 -16.74
C GLN A 192 -0.47 -27.10 -15.90
N GLY A 193 -1.69 -27.18 -15.36
CA GLY A 193 -2.13 -28.30 -14.52
C GLY A 193 -1.51 -28.31 -13.13
N HIS A 194 -1.01 -27.16 -12.65
CA HIS A 194 -0.47 -27.04 -11.30
C HIS A 194 -1.57 -27.25 -10.25
N THR A 195 -1.22 -27.87 -9.14
CA THR A 195 -2.12 -27.96 -7.99
C THR A 195 -2.29 -26.58 -7.34
N VAL A 196 -3.42 -26.34 -6.70
CA VAL A 196 -3.68 -25.11 -5.91
C VAL A 196 -2.53 -24.82 -4.93
N SER A 197 -1.98 -25.86 -4.29
CA SER A 197 -0.83 -25.71 -3.39
C SER A 197 0.42 -25.21 -4.13
N LYS A 198 0.68 -25.69 -5.35
CA LYS A 198 1.80 -25.25 -6.18
C LYS A 198 1.58 -23.82 -6.68
N VAL A 199 0.36 -23.48 -7.09
CA VAL A 199 0.02 -22.09 -7.45
C VAL A 199 0.23 -21.15 -6.27
N LYS A 200 -0.26 -21.49 -5.07
CA LYS A 200 -0.01 -20.71 -3.84
C LYS A 200 1.50 -20.59 -3.52
N GLN A 201 2.27 -21.65 -3.71
CA GLN A 201 3.73 -21.61 -3.54
C GLN A 201 4.40 -20.71 -4.58
N THR A 202 3.99 -20.79 -5.84
CA THR A 202 4.47 -19.92 -6.91
C THR A 202 4.12 -18.47 -6.61
N LEU A 203 2.89 -18.16 -6.15
CA LEU A 203 2.50 -16.81 -5.74
C LEU A 203 3.37 -16.27 -4.61
N ARG A 204 3.72 -17.08 -3.64
CA ARG A 204 4.66 -16.70 -2.57
C ARG A 204 6.07 -16.45 -3.07
N SER A 205 6.56 -17.25 -4.04
CA SER A 205 7.89 -17.09 -4.61
C SER A 205 7.98 -15.99 -5.68
N PHE A 206 6.89 -15.69 -6.38
CA PHE A 206 6.82 -14.54 -7.29
C PHE A 206 6.80 -13.18 -6.54
N GLY A 207 6.96 -13.25 -5.23
CA GLY A 207 7.02 -12.09 -4.38
C GLY A 207 5.73 -11.30 -4.54
N GLY A 208 4.82 -11.49 -3.65
CA GLY A 208 3.86 -10.48 -3.35
C GLY A 208 4.56 -9.12 -3.27
N PHE A 209 3.96 -8.18 -2.72
CA PHE A 209 4.61 -6.90 -2.44
C PHE A 209 5.72 -7.16 -1.39
N ASP A 210 6.96 -7.33 -1.85
CA ASP A 210 8.10 -7.63 -0.99
C ASP A 210 8.49 -6.42 -0.13
N GLU A 211 9.23 -6.66 0.94
CA GLU A 211 9.62 -5.63 1.89
C GLU A 211 10.51 -4.55 1.25
N SER A 212 11.33 -4.91 0.28
CA SER A 212 12.21 -3.98 -0.44
C SER A 212 11.40 -3.02 -1.30
N THR A 213 10.44 -3.55 -2.08
CA THR A 213 9.52 -2.75 -2.90
C THR A 213 8.65 -1.84 -2.01
N ALA A 214 8.13 -2.37 -0.89
CA ALA A 214 7.37 -1.59 0.08
C ALA A 214 8.19 -0.45 0.66
N THR A 215 9.45 -0.71 0.98
CA THR A 215 10.37 0.29 1.53
C THR A 215 10.65 1.39 0.52
N SER A 216 11.01 1.04 -0.71
CA SER A 216 11.29 2.01 -1.79
C SER A 216 10.08 2.87 -2.09
N TRP A 217 8.90 2.26 -2.18
CA TRP A 217 7.64 2.96 -2.39
C TRP A 217 7.31 3.91 -1.22
N ALA A 218 7.45 3.46 0.03
CA ALA A 218 7.21 4.28 1.21
C ALA A 218 8.18 5.46 1.30
N ILE A 219 9.43 5.29 0.89
CA ILE A 219 10.41 6.38 0.79
C ILE A 219 9.90 7.45 -0.17
N ASP A 220 9.51 7.08 -1.38
CA ASP A 220 8.99 8.03 -2.38
C ASP A 220 7.76 8.78 -1.86
N GLN A 221 6.77 8.06 -1.33
CA GLN A 221 5.54 8.67 -0.81
C GLN A 221 5.81 9.61 0.39
N THR A 222 6.62 9.17 1.35
CA THR A 222 6.93 10.01 2.52
C THR A 222 7.75 11.24 2.14
N CYS A 223 8.64 11.15 1.15
CA CYS A 223 9.36 12.30 0.62
C CYS A 223 8.40 13.31 -0.04
N ARG A 224 7.45 12.86 -0.85
CA ARG A 224 6.43 13.72 -1.49
C ARG A 224 5.58 14.45 -0.44
N ILE A 225 5.07 13.73 0.54
CA ILE A 225 4.27 14.30 1.64
C ILE A 225 5.10 15.35 2.40
N THR A 226 6.34 15.02 2.74
CA THR A 226 7.27 15.94 3.42
C THR A 226 7.49 17.23 2.62
N GLN A 227 7.74 17.12 1.33
CA GLN A 227 7.94 18.27 0.44
C GLN A 227 6.69 19.15 0.36
N SER A 228 5.50 18.55 0.26
CA SER A 228 4.25 19.29 0.22
C SER A 228 4.01 20.08 1.51
N ILE A 229 4.29 19.47 2.66
CA ILE A 229 4.13 20.12 3.96
C ILE A 229 5.18 21.22 4.17
N LEU A 230 6.44 20.97 3.80
CA LEU A 230 7.50 21.99 3.87
C LEU A 230 7.12 23.24 3.10
N ARG A 231 6.70 23.07 1.84
CA ARG A 231 6.28 24.20 0.98
C ARG A 231 5.11 24.96 1.58
N ALA A 232 4.14 24.26 2.16
CA ALA A 232 3.00 24.88 2.78
C ALA A 232 3.39 25.68 4.03
N ASN A 233 4.24 25.14 4.87
CA ASN A 233 4.74 25.82 6.06
C ASN A 233 5.60 27.04 5.69
N ASP A 234 6.46 26.91 4.67
CA ASP A 234 7.28 28.02 4.16
C ASP A 234 6.40 29.16 3.64
N ALA A 235 5.37 28.83 2.86
CA ALA A 235 4.41 29.82 2.36
C ALA A 235 3.66 30.55 3.50
N GLU A 236 3.27 29.82 4.55
CA GLU A 236 2.61 30.41 5.73
C GLU A 236 3.52 31.38 6.49
N LEU A 237 4.82 31.11 6.50
CA LEU A 237 5.83 31.98 7.11
C LEU A 237 6.29 33.12 6.20
N GLY A 238 5.78 33.19 4.95
CA GLY A 238 6.18 34.18 3.95
C GLY A 238 7.55 33.90 3.31
N VAL A 239 8.02 32.65 3.43
CA VAL A 239 9.30 32.22 2.78
C VAL A 239 9.00 31.92 1.31
N THR A 240 9.33 32.87 0.42
CA THR A 240 9.06 32.75 -1.03
C THR A 240 10.26 32.30 -1.85
N LYS A 241 11.46 32.35 -1.28
CA LYS A 241 12.70 31.98 -1.96
C LYS A 241 13.60 31.16 -1.04
N GLY A 242 14.06 30.01 -1.51
CA GLY A 242 15.10 29.20 -0.89
C GLY A 242 16.35 29.17 -1.75
N VAL A 243 17.51 29.15 -1.11
CA VAL A 243 18.79 28.93 -1.81
C VAL A 243 19.14 27.45 -1.70
N TRP A 244 19.26 26.78 -2.82
CA TRP A 244 19.78 25.41 -2.88
C TRP A 244 21.27 25.44 -2.58
N ILE A 245 21.66 24.78 -1.48
CA ILE A 245 23.08 24.59 -1.16
C ILE A 245 23.38 23.13 -1.46
N HIS A 246 24.19 22.91 -2.49
CA HIS A 246 24.73 21.58 -2.77
C HIS A 246 25.75 21.22 -1.69
N VAL A 247 25.47 20.17 -0.92
CA VAL A 247 26.43 19.62 0.04
C VAL A 247 27.23 18.54 -0.69
N PRO A 248 28.52 18.75 -0.96
CA PRO A 248 29.35 17.73 -1.59
C PRO A 248 29.36 16.45 -0.77
N GLY A 249 29.09 15.30 -1.40
CA GLY A 249 29.08 13.99 -0.75
C GLY A 249 27.69 13.45 -0.36
N GLN A 250 26.62 14.20 -0.51
CA GLN A 250 25.28 13.62 -0.56
C GLN A 250 25.00 13.15 -2.00
N TYR A 251 24.81 11.85 -2.16
CA TYR A 251 24.47 11.25 -3.44
C TYR A 251 23.23 11.92 -4.03
N THR A 252 23.42 12.78 -4.98
CA THR A 252 22.42 13.05 -6.00
C THR A 252 22.44 11.85 -6.93
N SER A 253 21.78 10.79 -6.53
CA SER A 253 21.65 9.65 -7.39
C SER A 253 20.65 9.98 -8.47
N ARG A 254 21.05 9.82 -9.59
CA ARG A 254 20.61 9.24 -10.85
C ARG A 254 20.91 10.19 -11.98
N GLU A 255 22.10 10.03 -12.46
CA GLU A 255 22.31 10.07 -13.89
C GLU A 255 21.49 8.90 -14.48
N THR A 256 20.52 9.24 -15.27
CA THR A 256 19.80 8.32 -16.16
C THR A 256 20.71 7.81 -17.25
#